data_40258368a353e67ddee61622d340acb6
#
_entry.id   40258368a353e67ddee61622d340acb6
#
_cell.length_a   1.000
_cell.length_b   1.000
_cell.length_c   1.000
_cell.angle_alpha   90.00
_cell.angle_beta   90.00
_cell.angle_gamma   90.00
#
_symmetry.space_group_name_H-M   'P 1'
#
loop_
_entity.id
_entity.type
_entity.pdbx_description
1 polymer ?
#
loop_
_entity_poly.entity_id
_entity_poly.type
_entity_poly.pdbx_seq_one_letter_code
_entity_poly.pdbx_strand_id
1 'polypeptide(L)'
;MKKKLCFIFLIHSFLSAQVNNLSCDNFNLLENINYKCGYIDVPYDHFQKSQSTINISFVLIDKNNSKEIPLAILTGGPGGSAITQSRVNYWLSSPLSDNRNVIIFDQRGIGFSSPLKNINKEFFSIFRKNLNFSMEKIEVKKLLSRYVDDANDSGIDLSLYNTFQSAVDLDLIMQNLNINKYNLYGSSYGTRLGRII
;
A
#
# COMPACT_ATOMS: atom_id res chain seq x y z
N MET A 1 -15.61 1.58 -56.29
CA MET A 1 -15.92 0.91 -55.00
C MET A 1 -15.07 1.53 -53.91
N LYS A 2 -15.66 2.38 -53.07
CA LYS A 2 -14.95 3.02 -51.92
C LYS A 2 -15.08 2.12 -50.70
N LYS A 3 -13.98 1.51 -50.25
CA LYS A 3 -13.93 0.76 -48.98
C LYS A 3 -13.99 1.76 -47.81
N LYS A 4 -15.07 1.76 -47.07
CA LYS A 4 -15.15 2.45 -45.79
C LYS A 4 -14.34 1.65 -44.73
N LEU A 5 -13.24 2.23 -44.29
CA LEU A 5 -12.45 1.72 -43.17
C LEU A 5 -13.20 2.10 -41.88
N CYS A 6 -13.81 1.10 -41.23
CA CYS A 6 -14.48 1.29 -39.95
C CYS A 6 -13.41 1.22 -38.85
N PHE A 7 -13.04 2.37 -38.28
CA PHE A 7 -12.21 2.44 -37.09
C PHE A 7 -13.08 2.03 -35.88
N ILE A 8 -12.89 0.82 -35.40
CA ILE A 8 -13.45 0.40 -34.12
C ILE A 8 -12.56 1.02 -33.04
N PHE A 9 -13.02 2.11 -32.44
CA PHE A 9 -12.46 2.62 -31.20
C PHE A 9 -12.80 1.59 -30.11
N LEU A 10 -11.84 0.77 -29.73
CA LEU A 10 -11.88 0.01 -28.49
C LEU A 10 -11.83 1.03 -27.34
N ILE A 11 -12.98 1.40 -26.82
CA ILE A 11 -13.07 2.12 -25.55
C ILE A 11 -12.58 1.13 -24.49
N HIS A 12 -11.33 1.29 -24.09
CA HIS A 12 -10.84 0.67 -22.87
C HIS A 12 -11.60 1.36 -21.72
N SER A 13 -12.62 0.69 -21.21
CA SER A 13 -13.20 1.05 -19.92
C SER A 13 -12.11 0.78 -18.86
N PHE A 14 -11.33 1.81 -18.56
CA PHE A 14 -10.61 1.85 -17.32
C PHE A 14 -11.67 1.73 -16.22
N LEU A 15 -11.70 0.62 -15.51
CA LEU A 15 -12.37 0.58 -14.22
C LEU A 15 -11.71 1.68 -13.39
N SER A 16 -12.38 2.83 -13.25
CA SER A 16 -11.94 3.83 -12.29
C SER A 16 -12.15 3.17 -10.92
N ALA A 17 -11.06 2.86 -10.24
CA ALA A 17 -11.14 2.41 -8.87
C ALA A 17 -11.87 3.52 -8.09
N GLN A 18 -12.95 3.17 -7.41
CA GLN A 18 -13.71 4.14 -6.63
C GLN A 18 -13.12 4.25 -5.24
N VAL A 19 -12.98 5.49 -4.72
CA VAL A 19 -12.62 5.70 -3.33
C VAL A 19 -13.78 5.23 -2.44
N ASN A 20 -13.50 4.27 -1.56
CA ASN A 20 -14.42 3.82 -0.54
C ASN A 20 -14.05 4.51 0.79
N ASN A 21 -14.87 5.47 1.21
CA ASN A 21 -14.67 6.14 2.49
C ASN A 21 -15.03 5.21 3.65
N LEU A 22 -14.22 5.22 4.69
CA LEU A 22 -14.42 4.46 5.93
C LEU A 22 -14.37 5.38 7.15
N SER A 23 -15.06 4.99 8.23
CA SER A 23 -14.76 5.52 9.55
C SER A 23 -13.33 5.18 9.92
N CYS A 24 -12.62 6.13 10.51
CA CYS A 24 -11.22 5.93 10.89
C CYS A 24 -11.04 4.91 12.03
N ASP A 25 -12.09 4.58 12.75
CA ASP A 25 -12.11 3.47 13.72
C ASP A 25 -11.77 2.12 13.08
N ASN A 26 -12.10 1.93 11.78
CA ASN A 26 -11.70 0.73 11.03
C ASN A 26 -10.17 0.57 10.93
N PHE A 27 -9.44 1.65 11.12
CA PHE A 27 -7.96 1.66 11.13
C PHE A 27 -7.39 1.82 12.54
N ASN A 28 -8.21 1.61 13.56
CA ASN A 28 -7.85 1.85 14.96
C ASN A 28 -7.31 3.27 15.20
N LEU A 29 -7.85 4.24 14.48
CA LEU A 29 -7.54 5.66 14.61
C LEU A 29 -8.69 6.38 15.29
N LEU A 30 -8.37 7.35 16.16
CA LEU A 30 -9.36 8.22 16.74
C LEU A 30 -9.98 9.11 15.65
N GLU A 31 -11.30 9.31 15.73
CA GLU A 31 -11.98 10.22 14.81
C GLU A 31 -11.41 11.64 14.91
N ASN A 32 -11.14 12.25 13.77
CA ASN A 32 -10.60 13.60 13.69
C ASN A 32 -11.06 14.26 12.39
N ILE A 33 -11.51 15.50 12.48
CA ILE A 33 -11.97 16.28 11.31
C ILE A 33 -10.85 16.64 10.34
N ASN A 34 -9.58 16.53 10.77
CA ASN A 34 -8.43 16.90 9.96
C ASN A 34 -7.88 15.77 9.08
N TYR A 35 -8.50 14.58 9.13
CA TYR A 35 -8.14 13.51 8.22
C TYR A 35 -9.33 12.61 7.87
N LYS A 36 -9.26 11.98 6.71
CA LYS A 36 -10.23 11.05 6.16
C LYS A 36 -9.57 9.71 5.93
N CYS A 37 -10.31 8.65 6.16
CA CYS A 37 -9.85 7.28 5.99
C CYS A 37 -10.61 6.61 4.86
N GLY A 38 -9.93 5.76 4.10
CA GLY A 38 -10.55 5.05 3.00
C GLY A 38 -9.64 3.99 2.40
N TYR A 39 -10.16 3.32 1.39
CA TYR A 39 -9.40 2.41 0.56
C TYR A 39 -9.85 2.51 -0.90
N ILE A 40 -9.01 1.99 -1.78
CA ILE A 40 -9.37 1.73 -3.18
C ILE A 40 -9.18 0.24 -3.48
N ASP A 41 -9.99 -0.28 -4.38
CA ASP A 41 -9.79 -1.60 -4.98
C ASP A 41 -8.83 -1.45 -6.14
N VAL A 42 -7.71 -2.18 -6.12
CA VAL A 42 -6.72 -2.19 -7.20
C VAL A 42 -6.61 -3.59 -7.80
N PRO A 43 -6.21 -3.72 -9.07
CA PRO A 43 -5.90 -5.03 -9.63
C PRO A 43 -4.88 -5.78 -8.78
N TYR A 44 -5.12 -7.08 -8.57
CA TYR A 44 -4.18 -7.96 -7.88
C TYR A 44 -2.81 -7.97 -8.60
N ASP A 45 -2.85 -8.03 -9.94
CA ASP A 45 -1.70 -7.82 -10.80
C ASP A 45 -1.97 -6.67 -11.78
N HIS A 46 -1.18 -5.59 -11.69
CA HIS A 46 -1.30 -4.44 -12.57
C HIS A 46 -0.80 -4.68 -13.99
N PHE A 47 0.02 -5.69 -14.18
CA PHE A 47 0.71 -5.95 -15.46
C PHE A 47 0.08 -7.09 -16.26
N GLN A 48 -0.89 -7.78 -15.69
CA GLN A 48 -1.66 -8.81 -16.35
C GLN A 48 -3.16 -8.53 -16.23
N LYS A 49 -3.96 -9.07 -17.16
CA LYS A 49 -5.42 -8.97 -17.06
C LYS A 49 -5.91 -9.90 -15.93
N SER A 50 -5.97 -9.38 -14.72
CA SER A 50 -6.57 -10.04 -13.57
C SER A 50 -7.97 -9.47 -13.31
N GLN A 51 -8.95 -10.33 -13.01
CA GLN A 51 -10.25 -9.89 -12.50
C GLN A 51 -10.25 -9.76 -10.97
N SER A 52 -9.22 -10.31 -10.31
CA SER A 52 -9.09 -10.24 -8.86
C SER A 52 -8.56 -8.87 -8.45
N THR A 53 -9.11 -8.33 -7.36
CA THR A 53 -8.68 -7.09 -6.75
C THR A 53 -8.24 -7.28 -5.32
N ILE A 54 -7.46 -6.33 -4.82
CA ILE A 54 -7.11 -6.18 -3.40
C ILE A 54 -7.39 -4.76 -2.97
N ASN A 55 -7.60 -4.55 -1.66
CA ASN A 55 -7.81 -3.23 -1.10
C ASN A 55 -6.48 -2.59 -0.73
N ILE A 56 -6.29 -1.33 -1.09
CA ILE A 56 -5.19 -0.49 -0.63
C ILE A 56 -5.76 0.63 0.22
N SER A 57 -5.42 0.61 1.49
CA SER A 57 -5.92 1.54 2.50
C SER A 57 -5.05 2.78 2.62
N PHE A 58 -5.68 3.92 2.84
CA PHE A 58 -4.99 5.20 3.00
C PHE A 58 -5.68 6.10 4.03
N VAL A 59 -4.91 7.06 4.53
CA VAL A 59 -5.37 8.21 5.30
C VAL A 59 -4.98 9.47 4.54
N LEU A 60 -5.94 10.33 4.28
CA LEU A 60 -5.75 11.66 3.74
C LEU A 60 -5.85 12.68 4.87
N ILE A 61 -4.73 13.29 5.26
CA ILE A 61 -4.72 14.48 6.10
C ILE A 61 -5.10 15.65 5.22
N ASP A 62 -6.27 16.23 5.46
CA ASP A 62 -6.85 17.30 4.68
C ASP A 62 -6.64 18.64 5.39
N LYS A 63 -5.77 19.45 4.82
CA LYS A 63 -5.46 20.80 5.35
C LYS A 63 -6.30 21.86 4.65
N ASN A 64 -7.61 21.78 4.76
CA ASN A 64 -8.59 22.70 4.16
C ASN A 64 -7.96 23.97 3.55
N ASN A 65 -8.08 24.18 2.23
CA ASN A 65 -7.42 25.25 1.46
C ASN A 65 -5.89 25.10 1.31
N SER A 66 -5.38 23.90 1.27
CA SER A 66 -3.96 23.64 1.01
C SER A 66 -3.54 24.30 -0.31
N LYS A 67 -2.45 25.09 -0.27
CA LYS A 67 -1.89 25.81 -1.43
C LYS A 67 -0.67 25.08 -2.00
N GLU A 68 -0.11 24.19 -1.21
CA GLU A 68 1.11 23.47 -1.52
C GLU A 68 0.81 22.12 -2.21
N ILE A 69 1.80 21.65 -2.97
CA ILE A 69 1.72 20.33 -3.59
C ILE A 69 1.58 19.25 -2.49
N PRO A 70 0.60 18.34 -2.60
CA PRO A 70 0.40 17.26 -1.64
C PRO A 70 1.66 16.41 -1.42
N LEU A 71 1.77 15.78 -0.26
CA LEU A 71 2.90 14.95 0.15
C LEU A 71 2.44 13.50 0.36
N ALA A 72 3.04 12.57 -0.37
CA ALA A 72 2.86 11.14 -0.15
C ALA A 72 3.96 10.58 0.74
N ILE A 73 3.56 9.80 1.75
CA ILE A 73 4.47 9.22 2.74
C ILE A 73 4.76 7.77 2.38
N LEU A 74 6.03 7.49 2.09
CA LEU A 74 6.55 6.17 1.75
C LEU A 74 7.28 5.59 2.95
N THR A 75 6.60 4.69 3.66
CA THR A 75 7.12 4.10 4.90
C THR A 75 8.15 3.01 4.62
N GLY A 76 9.11 2.89 5.52
CA GLY A 76 10.13 1.87 5.49
C GLY A 76 9.69 0.50 6.00
N GLY A 77 10.64 -0.38 6.10
CA GLY A 77 10.53 -1.80 6.45
C GLY A 77 11.36 -2.61 5.47
N PRO A 78 10.80 -3.28 4.43
CA PRO A 78 9.37 -3.44 4.11
C PRO A 78 8.56 -4.14 5.21
N GLY A 79 7.24 -3.97 5.19
CA GLY A 79 6.35 -4.67 6.12
C GLY A 79 5.87 -3.84 7.31
N GLY A 80 6.30 -2.57 7.42
CA GLY A 80 5.79 -1.67 8.45
C GLY A 80 4.51 -0.95 8.01
N SER A 81 3.42 -1.07 8.76
CA SER A 81 2.21 -0.28 8.52
C SER A 81 2.49 1.21 8.68
N ALA A 82 2.06 2.00 7.72
CA ALA A 82 2.09 3.46 7.78
C ALA A 82 0.89 4.03 8.55
N ILE A 83 -0.23 3.33 8.51
CA ILE A 83 -1.48 3.75 9.13
C ILE A 83 -1.47 3.33 10.61
N THR A 84 -0.91 4.18 11.45
CA THR A 84 -0.93 4.05 12.92
C THR A 84 -1.22 5.40 13.54
N GLN A 85 -1.90 5.42 14.71
CA GLN A 85 -2.25 6.68 15.40
C GLN A 85 -1.02 7.58 15.63
N SER A 86 0.11 7.01 16.05
CA SER A 86 1.34 7.78 16.30
C SER A 86 1.90 8.42 15.04
N ARG A 87 1.88 7.73 13.91
CA ARG A 87 2.37 8.26 12.63
C ARG A 87 1.43 9.30 12.04
N VAL A 88 0.12 9.05 12.11
CA VAL A 88 -0.88 10.05 11.69
C VAL A 88 -0.74 11.33 12.53
N ASN A 89 -0.62 11.22 13.85
CA ASN A 89 -0.41 12.37 14.74
C ASN A 89 0.90 13.11 14.43
N TYR A 90 1.99 12.37 14.15
CA TYR A 90 3.26 12.99 13.73
C TYR A 90 3.06 13.86 12.49
N TRP A 91 2.38 13.33 11.45
CA TRP A 91 2.15 14.09 10.22
C TRP A 91 1.13 15.21 10.38
N LEU A 92 0.16 15.08 11.27
CA LEU A 92 -0.77 16.16 11.61
C LEU A 92 -0.05 17.39 12.17
N SER A 93 1.01 17.20 12.94
CA SER A 93 1.77 18.24 13.62
C SER A 93 3.11 18.58 12.96
N SER A 94 3.49 17.90 11.88
CA SER A 94 4.76 18.12 11.19
C SER A 94 4.77 19.44 10.42
N PRO A 95 5.83 20.26 10.50
CA PRO A 95 5.98 21.44 9.66
C PRO A 95 5.96 21.12 8.15
N LEU A 96 6.35 19.91 7.75
CA LEU A 96 6.28 19.45 6.36
C LEU A 96 4.85 19.29 5.85
N SER A 97 3.88 19.21 6.75
CA SER A 97 2.45 19.11 6.42
C SER A 97 1.73 20.46 6.54
N ASP A 98 2.43 21.53 6.87
CA ASP A 98 1.82 22.86 6.90
C ASP A 98 1.40 23.26 5.48
N ASN A 99 0.14 23.73 5.37
CA ASN A 99 -0.46 24.19 4.11
C ASN A 99 -0.49 23.18 2.96
N ARG A 100 -0.31 21.88 3.22
CA ARG A 100 -0.43 20.82 2.21
C ARG A 100 -1.17 19.59 2.73
N ASN A 101 -1.86 18.92 1.85
CA ASN A 101 -2.46 17.62 2.13
C ASN A 101 -1.36 16.56 2.24
N VAL A 102 -1.57 15.57 3.12
CA VAL A 102 -0.65 14.44 3.28
C VAL A 102 -1.38 13.14 3.08
N ILE A 103 -0.82 12.28 2.24
CA ILE A 103 -1.35 10.95 1.97
C ILE A 103 -0.44 9.92 2.64
N ILE A 104 -1.02 9.15 3.55
CA ILE A 104 -0.38 8.03 4.23
C ILE A 104 -1.09 6.77 3.75
N PHE A 105 -0.37 5.77 3.28
CA PHE A 105 -0.99 4.52 2.82
C PHE A 105 -0.20 3.30 3.30
N ASP A 106 -0.90 2.20 3.51
CA ASP A 106 -0.28 0.90 3.71
C ASP A 106 -0.03 0.25 2.36
N GLN A 107 1.20 -0.21 2.13
CA GLN A 107 1.52 -0.96 0.92
C GLN A 107 0.76 -2.29 0.88
N ARG A 108 0.54 -2.84 -0.31
CA ARG A 108 -0.12 -4.15 -0.48
C ARG A 108 0.46 -5.22 0.46
N GLY A 109 -0.40 -6.02 1.06
CA GLY A 109 -0.02 -7.08 1.98
C GLY A 109 0.35 -6.63 3.40
N ILE A 110 0.19 -5.33 3.73
CA ILE A 110 0.64 -4.75 5.00
C ILE A 110 -0.51 -3.99 5.66
N GLY A 111 -0.54 -4.03 6.99
CA GLY A 111 -1.45 -3.24 7.80
C GLY A 111 -2.92 -3.47 7.46
N PHE A 112 -3.56 -2.45 6.87
CA PHE A 112 -4.97 -2.51 6.45
C PHE A 112 -5.15 -2.78 4.96
N SER A 113 -4.04 -2.96 4.20
CA SER A 113 -4.06 -3.17 2.75
C SER A 113 -3.99 -4.65 2.41
N SER A 114 -5.11 -5.38 2.51
CA SER A 114 -5.21 -6.83 2.24
C SER A 114 -4.04 -7.59 2.86
N PRO A 115 -3.89 -7.58 4.19
CA PRO A 115 -2.66 -8.00 4.86
C PRO A 115 -2.33 -9.46 4.63
N LEU A 116 -1.07 -9.74 4.37
CA LEU A 116 -0.52 -11.09 4.40
C LEU A 116 -0.45 -11.62 5.82
N LYS A 117 -0.42 -12.94 5.96
CA LYS A 117 -0.25 -13.62 7.26
C LYS A 117 1.01 -13.10 7.98
N ASN A 118 0.86 -12.62 9.19
CA ASN A 118 1.98 -12.16 9.99
C ASN A 118 2.63 -13.34 10.74
N ILE A 119 3.90 -13.61 10.45
CA ILE A 119 4.69 -14.68 11.06
C ILE A 119 5.76 -14.16 12.03
N ASN A 120 5.72 -12.89 12.41
CA ASN A 120 6.75 -12.28 13.28
C ASN A 120 6.87 -12.99 14.63
N LYS A 121 5.76 -13.43 15.21
CA LYS A 121 5.75 -14.13 16.50
C LYS A 121 6.51 -15.45 16.41
N GLU A 122 6.25 -16.23 15.39
CA GLU A 122 6.91 -17.50 15.09
C GLU A 122 8.40 -17.26 14.77
N PHE A 123 8.67 -16.27 13.93
CA PHE A 123 10.04 -15.89 13.54
C PHE A 123 10.88 -15.53 14.77
N PHE A 124 10.42 -14.60 15.61
CA PHE A 124 11.15 -14.23 16.82
C PHE A 124 11.21 -15.36 17.86
N SER A 125 10.27 -16.31 17.85
CA SER A 125 10.33 -17.46 18.74
C SER A 125 11.55 -18.37 18.44
N ILE A 126 11.99 -18.42 17.18
CA ILE A 126 13.18 -19.20 16.79
C ILE A 126 14.42 -18.60 17.44
N PHE A 127 14.61 -17.29 17.37
CA PHE A 127 15.79 -16.62 17.99
C PHE A 127 15.81 -16.75 19.51
N ARG A 128 14.65 -16.82 20.16
CA ARG A 128 14.56 -17.03 21.62
C ARG A 128 14.99 -18.44 22.08
N LYS A 129 15.11 -19.40 21.15
CA LYS A 129 15.58 -20.76 21.46
C LYS A 129 17.08 -20.84 21.67
N ASN A 130 17.82 -19.77 21.43
CA ASN A 130 19.27 -19.70 21.53
C ASN A 130 19.99 -20.87 20.82
N LEU A 131 19.55 -21.16 19.60
CA LEU A 131 20.13 -22.20 18.75
C LEU A 131 21.47 -21.76 18.19
N ASN A 132 22.30 -22.72 17.79
CA ASN A 132 23.47 -22.40 16.98
C ASN A 132 23.02 -21.97 15.57
N PHE A 133 23.90 -21.27 14.85
CA PHE A 133 23.61 -20.70 13.53
C PHE A 133 23.03 -21.73 12.52
N SER A 134 23.58 -22.94 12.50
CA SER A 134 23.12 -23.98 11.57
C SER A 134 21.68 -24.42 11.86
N MET A 135 21.37 -24.63 13.14
CA MET A 135 20.02 -25.02 13.58
C MET A 135 19.01 -23.86 13.39
N GLU A 136 19.41 -22.64 13.71
CA GLU A 136 18.58 -21.46 13.49
C GLU A 136 18.22 -21.30 12.00
N LYS A 137 19.20 -21.42 11.10
CA LYS A 137 18.99 -21.40 9.65
C LYS A 137 17.99 -22.46 9.18
N ILE A 138 18.06 -23.68 9.74
CA ILE A 138 17.12 -24.77 9.41
C ILE A 138 15.70 -24.41 9.85
N GLU A 139 15.51 -23.93 11.08
CA GLU A 139 14.20 -23.56 11.62
C GLU A 139 13.58 -22.39 10.87
N VAL A 140 14.37 -21.35 10.56
CA VAL A 140 13.92 -20.22 9.73
C VAL A 140 13.49 -20.70 8.34
N LYS A 141 14.30 -21.56 7.69
CA LYS A 141 13.96 -22.12 6.38
C LYS A 141 12.66 -22.91 6.42
N LYS A 142 12.43 -23.74 7.43
CA LYS A 142 11.19 -24.50 7.62
C LYS A 142 9.98 -23.56 7.80
N LEU A 143 10.13 -22.48 8.59
CA LEU A 143 9.08 -21.49 8.79
C LEU A 143 8.71 -20.80 7.47
N LEU A 144 9.71 -20.34 6.73
CA LEU A 144 9.50 -19.63 5.46
C LEU A 144 8.92 -20.56 4.38
N SER A 145 9.37 -21.84 4.30
CA SER A 145 8.77 -22.79 3.37
C SER A 145 7.28 -22.98 3.65
N ARG A 146 6.90 -23.23 4.90
CA ARG A 146 5.48 -23.35 5.30
C ARG A 146 4.68 -22.08 4.98
N TYR A 147 5.28 -20.90 5.18
CA TYR A 147 4.62 -19.64 4.84
C TYR A 147 4.31 -19.54 3.33
N VAL A 148 5.28 -19.95 2.49
CA VAL A 148 5.09 -19.98 1.03
C VAL A 148 4.02 -21.00 0.63
N ASP A 149 4.07 -22.20 1.22
CA ASP A 149 3.09 -23.26 0.95
C ASP A 149 1.68 -22.81 1.35
N ASP A 150 1.50 -22.25 2.57
CA ASP A 150 0.23 -21.72 3.06
C ASP A 150 -0.33 -20.61 2.13
N ALA A 151 0.56 -19.73 1.62
CA ALA A 151 0.16 -18.67 0.69
C ALA A 151 -0.33 -19.27 -0.64
N ASN A 152 0.42 -20.19 -1.21
CA ASN A 152 0.06 -20.87 -2.46
C ASN A 152 -1.27 -21.63 -2.32
N ASP A 153 -1.46 -22.36 -1.24
CA ASP A 153 -2.70 -23.12 -0.96
C ASP A 153 -3.91 -22.18 -0.81
N SER A 154 -3.65 -20.93 -0.36
CA SER A 154 -4.66 -19.88 -0.26
C SER A 154 -4.85 -19.09 -1.58
N GLY A 155 -4.17 -19.46 -2.66
CA GLY A 155 -4.22 -18.78 -3.95
C GLY A 155 -3.51 -17.42 -3.96
N ILE A 156 -2.59 -17.17 -3.02
CA ILE A 156 -1.83 -15.94 -2.91
C ILE A 156 -0.49 -16.08 -3.64
N ASP A 157 -0.30 -15.32 -4.71
CA ASP A 157 0.98 -15.20 -5.40
C ASP A 157 1.85 -14.13 -4.70
N LEU A 158 2.80 -14.58 -3.89
CA LEU A 158 3.71 -13.69 -3.14
C LEU A 158 4.60 -12.84 -4.05
N SER A 159 4.81 -13.24 -5.32
CA SER A 159 5.62 -12.47 -6.27
C SER A 159 4.98 -11.13 -6.64
N LEU A 160 3.67 -11.00 -6.46
CA LEU A 160 2.91 -9.77 -6.71
C LEU A 160 2.98 -8.74 -5.56
N TYR A 161 3.60 -9.10 -4.44
CA TYR A 161 3.84 -8.20 -3.32
C TYR A 161 5.23 -7.58 -3.42
N ASN A 162 5.41 -6.74 -4.44
CA ASN A 162 6.70 -6.16 -4.81
C ASN A 162 6.62 -4.64 -5.00
N THR A 163 7.78 -4.00 -5.18
CA THR A 163 7.91 -2.54 -5.27
C THR A 163 7.19 -1.96 -6.48
N PHE A 164 7.18 -2.64 -7.62
CA PHE A 164 6.55 -2.14 -8.86
C PHE A 164 5.03 -2.11 -8.71
N GLN A 165 4.44 -3.17 -8.19
CA GLN A 165 3.01 -3.25 -7.92
C GLN A 165 2.60 -2.15 -6.91
N SER A 166 3.39 -1.97 -5.82
CA SER A 166 3.12 -0.93 -4.82
C SER A 166 3.25 0.51 -5.35
N ALA A 167 4.11 0.73 -6.35
CA ALA A 167 4.23 2.03 -7.00
C ALA A 167 2.96 2.37 -7.79
N VAL A 168 2.42 1.41 -8.54
CA VAL A 168 1.16 1.60 -9.28
C VAL A 168 -0.03 1.75 -8.32
N ASP A 169 -0.03 1.04 -7.18
CA ASP A 169 -1.06 1.23 -6.15
C ASP A 169 -1.14 2.68 -5.69
N LEU A 170 0.02 3.29 -5.38
CA LEU A 170 0.04 4.70 -4.97
C LEU A 170 -0.45 5.62 -6.08
N ASP A 171 -0.02 5.39 -7.32
CA ASP A 171 -0.46 6.21 -8.45
C ASP A 171 -1.99 6.15 -8.62
N LEU A 172 -2.60 4.97 -8.46
CA LEU A 172 -4.05 4.82 -8.47
C LEU A 172 -4.74 5.53 -7.30
N ILE A 173 -4.16 5.53 -6.09
CA ILE A 173 -4.68 6.33 -4.97
C ILE A 173 -4.71 7.81 -5.36
N MET A 174 -3.59 8.34 -5.90
CA MET A 174 -3.49 9.74 -6.28
C MET A 174 -4.47 10.12 -7.39
N GLN A 175 -4.61 9.28 -8.42
CA GLN A 175 -5.59 9.49 -9.48
C GLN A 175 -7.03 9.54 -8.94
N ASN A 176 -7.39 8.63 -8.05
CA ASN A 176 -8.73 8.57 -7.46
C ASN A 176 -9.03 9.72 -6.48
N LEU A 177 -7.99 10.30 -5.89
CA LEU A 177 -8.09 11.52 -5.10
C LEU A 177 -8.03 12.80 -5.97
N ASN A 178 -7.96 12.69 -7.30
CA ASN A 178 -7.77 13.80 -8.25
C ASN A 178 -6.47 14.60 -8.00
N ILE A 179 -5.43 13.93 -7.55
CA ILE A 179 -4.11 14.50 -7.28
C ILE A 179 -3.18 14.18 -8.46
N ASN A 180 -2.97 15.14 -9.35
CA ASN A 180 -2.16 14.96 -10.55
C ASN A 180 -0.66 15.23 -10.33
N LYS A 181 -0.31 15.85 -9.22
CA LYS A 181 1.08 16.20 -8.87
C LYS A 181 1.25 16.12 -7.35
N TYR A 182 2.28 15.43 -6.90
CA TYR A 182 2.59 15.25 -5.49
C TYR A 182 4.09 15.14 -5.25
N ASN A 183 4.51 15.48 -4.04
CA ASN A 183 5.87 15.26 -3.55
C ASN A 183 5.93 13.90 -2.83
N LEU A 184 7.13 13.32 -2.76
CA LEU A 184 7.38 12.06 -2.07
C LEU A 184 8.27 12.30 -0.85
N TYR A 185 7.90 11.72 0.29
CA TYR A 185 8.75 11.59 1.45
C TYR A 185 8.99 10.11 1.73
N GLY A 186 10.19 9.62 1.44
CA GLY A 186 10.57 8.22 1.63
C GLY A 186 11.54 8.05 2.78
N SER A 187 11.31 7.06 3.64
CA SER A 187 12.25 6.67 4.69
C SER A 187 12.64 5.19 4.53
N SER A 188 13.93 4.86 4.66
CA SER A 188 14.43 3.47 4.55
C SER A 188 13.97 2.80 3.25
N TYR A 189 13.23 1.67 3.29
CA TYR A 189 12.67 1.02 2.10
C TYR A 189 11.77 1.97 1.28
N GLY A 190 11.09 2.93 1.91
CA GLY A 190 10.30 3.94 1.21
C GLY A 190 11.11 4.76 0.19
N THR A 191 12.42 4.92 0.40
CA THR A 191 13.30 5.57 -0.60
C THR A 191 13.47 4.72 -1.85
N ARG A 192 13.48 3.38 -1.71
CA ARG A 192 13.50 2.46 -2.85
C ARG A 192 12.19 2.53 -3.63
N LEU A 193 11.05 2.55 -2.94
CA LEU A 193 9.75 2.71 -3.57
C LEU A 193 9.68 4.03 -4.34
N GLY A 194 10.11 5.14 -3.73
CA GLY A 194 10.12 6.47 -4.37
C GLY A 194 11.04 6.62 -5.58
N ARG A 195 11.94 5.66 -5.82
CA ARG A 195 12.76 5.63 -7.05
C ARG A 195 12.07 4.93 -8.21
N ILE A 196 10.99 4.21 -7.97
CA ILE A 196 10.21 3.50 -8.99
C ILE A 196 9.03 4.37 -9.46
N ILE A 197 8.48 5.21 -8.57
CA ILE A 197 7.44 6.20 -8.86
C ILE A 197 8.04 7.35 -9.67
#